data_99169bef4e95d301ec74da140812ea6e
#
_entry.id   99169bef4e95d301ec74da140812ea6e
#
_cell.length_a   1.000
_cell.length_b   1.000
_cell.length_c   1.000
_cell.angle_alpha   90.00
_cell.angle_beta   90.00
_cell.angle_gamma   90.00
#
_symmetry.space_group_name_H-M   'P 1'
#
loop_
_entity.id
_entity.type
_entity.pdbx_description
1 polymer ?
#
loop_
_entity_poly.entity_id
_entity_poly.type
_entity_poly.pdbx_seq_one_letter_code
_entity_poly.pdbx_strand_id
1 'polypeptide(L)' 'MSEKKSISFEIYSDSKEMLEQIVDKYDLPDQSKALRCLLDYVEEKESDWDDMFATVRCNRCD' A
#
# COMPACT_ATOMS: atom_id res chain seq x y z
N MET A 1 3.43 -19.56 -6.88
CA MET A 1 3.23 -18.17 -7.28
C MET A 1 1.76 -17.82 -7.35
N SER A 2 1.40 -16.66 -6.78
CA SER A 2 0.00 -16.26 -6.75
C SER A 2 -0.42 -15.63 -8.06
N GLU A 3 -1.67 -15.85 -8.43
CA GLU A 3 -2.27 -15.13 -9.54
C GLU A 3 -2.55 -13.71 -9.17
N LYS A 4 -2.47 -12.81 -10.14
CA LYS A 4 -2.91 -11.43 -9.95
C LYS A 4 -4.42 -11.37 -10.12
N LYS A 5 -5.09 -10.70 -9.21
CA LYS A 5 -6.54 -10.51 -9.25
C LYS A 5 -6.86 -9.04 -9.12
N SER A 6 -7.95 -8.64 -9.72
CA SER A 6 -8.44 -7.27 -9.60
C SER A 6 -9.37 -7.18 -8.41
N ILE A 7 -9.03 -6.36 -7.43
CA ILE A 7 -9.88 -6.13 -6.26
C ILE A 7 -9.97 -4.62 -6.02
N SER A 8 -11.06 -4.21 -5.39
CA SER A 8 -11.27 -2.80 -5.07
C SER A 8 -11.29 -2.58 -3.57
N PHE A 9 -10.69 -1.50 -3.14
CA PHE A 9 -10.69 -1.08 -1.75
C PHE A 9 -11.03 0.40 -1.67
N GLU A 10 -11.67 0.80 -0.59
CA GLU A 10 -11.91 2.20 -0.33
C GLU A 10 -10.71 2.78 0.41
N ILE A 11 -10.11 3.81 -0.13
CA ILE A 11 -9.01 4.53 0.49
C ILE A 11 -9.29 6.02 0.39
N TYR A 12 -8.62 6.79 1.22
CA TYR A 12 -8.76 8.23 1.16
C TYR A 12 -8.08 8.81 -0.08
N SER A 13 -8.59 9.93 -0.57
CA SER A 13 -8.07 10.53 -1.79
C SER A 13 -6.61 10.94 -1.68
N ASP A 14 -6.18 11.39 -0.52
CA ASP A 14 -4.78 11.75 -0.34
C ASP A 14 -3.86 10.53 -0.31
N SER A 15 -4.37 9.36 0.07
CA SER A 15 -3.62 8.12 -0.09
C SER A 15 -3.45 7.76 -1.56
N LYS A 16 -4.49 8.00 -2.36
CA LYS A 16 -4.41 7.81 -3.80
C LYS A 16 -3.38 8.75 -4.42
N GLU A 17 -3.37 10.00 -3.99
CA GLU A 17 -2.38 10.98 -4.45
C GLU A 17 -0.96 10.55 -4.10
N MET A 18 -0.78 9.97 -2.92
CA MET A 18 0.52 9.45 -2.52
C MET A 18 0.99 8.35 -3.46
N LEU A 19 0.09 7.44 -3.85
CA LEU A 19 0.43 6.40 -4.81
C LEU A 19 0.83 6.99 -6.16
N GLU A 20 0.13 8.03 -6.60
CA GLU A 20 0.47 8.72 -7.85
C GLU A 20 1.86 9.34 -7.78
N GLN A 21 2.21 9.95 -6.65
CA GLN A 21 3.53 10.52 -6.45
C GLN A 21 4.61 9.45 -6.48
N ILE A 22 4.34 8.30 -5.90
CA ILE A 22 5.28 7.17 -5.90
C ILE A 22 5.51 6.69 -7.33
N VAL A 23 4.44 6.57 -8.11
CA VAL A 23 4.54 6.16 -9.52
C VAL A 23 5.43 7.13 -10.29
N ASP A 24 5.22 8.44 -10.12
CA ASP A 24 6.01 9.45 -10.81
C ASP A 24 7.46 9.46 -10.37
N LYS A 25 7.68 9.41 -9.06
CA LYS A 25 9.02 9.53 -8.49
C LYS A 25 9.92 8.35 -8.88
N TYR A 26 9.35 7.16 -8.94
CA TYR A 26 10.13 5.96 -9.18
C TYR A 26 9.87 5.35 -10.56
N ASP A 27 9.19 6.09 -11.41
CA ASP A 27 8.94 5.71 -12.81
C ASP A 27 8.33 4.32 -12.92
N LEU A 28 7.27 4.08 -12.15
CA LEU A 28 6.56 2.82 -12.17
C LEU A 28 5.52 2.83 -13.28
N PRO A 29 5.12 1.65 -13.79
CA PRO A 29 4.15 1.61 -14.89
C PRO A 29 2.74 2.07 -14.51
N ASP A 30 2.32 1.81 -13.26
CA ASP A 30 1.00 2.23 -12.81
C ASP A 30 0.89 2.14 -11.29
N GLN A 31 -0.26 2.58 -10.77
CA GLN A 31 -0.51 2.55 -9.33
C GLN A 31 -0.63 1.13 -8.78
N SER A 32 -1.10 0.20 -9.60
CA SER A 32 -1.18 -1.19 -9.18
C SER A 32 0.19 -1.76 -8.87
N LYS A 33 1.20 -1.39 -9.66
CA LYS A 33 2.58 -1.80 -9.40
C LYS A 33 3.08 -1.21 -8.08
N ALA A 34 2.78 0.06 -7.84
CA ALA A 34 3.17 0.72 -6.59
C ALA A 34 2.55 -0.01 -5.39
N LEU A 35 1.28 -0.36 -5.49
CA LEU A 35 0.58 -1.07 -4.43
C LEU A 35 1.18 -2.46 -4.21
N ARG A 36 1.47 -3.19 -5.29
CA ARG A 36 2.08 -4.51 -5.16
C ARG A 36 3.44 -4.45 -4.47
N CYS A 37 4.24 -3.44 -4.80
CA CYS A 37 5.54 -3.25 -4.14
C CYS A 37 5.37 -2.95 -2.65
N LEU A 38 4.37 -2.14 -2.30
CA LEU A 38 4.07 -1.85 -0.91
C LEU A 38 3.67 -3.12 -0.16
N LEU A 39 2.83 -3.95 -0.76
CA LEU A 39 2.40 -5.19 -0.15
C LEU A 39 3.55 -6.18 0.02
N ASP A 40 4.46 -6.23 -0.95
CA ASP A 40 5.66 -7.06 -0.83
C ASP A 40 6.54 -6.60 0.33
N TYR A 41 6.67 -5.29 0.50
CA TYR A 41 7.42 -4.74 1.62
C TYR A 41 6.78 -5.13 2.96
N VAL A 42 5.46 -5.00 3.05
CA VAL A 42 4.72 -5.37 4.25
C VAL A 42 4.89 -6.87 4.54
N GLU A 43 4.86 -7.70 3.50
CA GLU A 43 5.07 -9.13 3.68
C GLU A 43 6.45 -9.44 4.27
N GLU A 44 7.48 -8.77 3.78
CA GLU A 44 8.84 -8.95 4.28
C GLU A 44 8.99 -8.47 5.73
N LYS A 45 8.14 -7.54 6.15
CA LYS A 45 8.17 -6.96 7.48
C LYS A 45 7.12 -7.57 8.40
N GLU A 46 6.87 -8.86 8.26
CA GLU A 46 5.86 -9.57 9.05
C GLU A 46 6.05 -9.39 10.54
N SER A 47 7.30 -9.34 11.01
CA SER A 47 7.59 -9.15 12.43
C SER A 47 7.10 -7.79 12.95
N ASP A 48 6.84 -6.83 12.07
CA ASP A 48 6.36 -5.50 12.43
C ASP A 48 4.84 -5.35 12.29
N TRP A 49 4.14 -6.41 11.91
CA TRP A 49 2.68 -6.33 11.67
C TRP A 49 1.91 -5.91 12.91
N ASP A 50 2.33 -6.37 14.09
CA ASP A 50 1.67 -5.95 15.34
C ASP A 50 1.78 -4.44 15.53
N ASP A 51 2.95 -3.88 15.24
CA ASP A 51 3.16 -2.45 15.33
C ASP A 51 2.34 -1.69 14.29
N MET A 52 2.24 -2.24 13.08
CA MET A 52 1.52 -1.60 11.99
C MET A 52 0.02 -1.60 12.20
N PHE A 53 -0.55 -2.70 12.70
CA PHE A 53 -1.98 -2.90 12.67
C PHE A 53 -2.64 -3.03 14.04
N ALA A 54 -1.93 -3.51 15.05
CA ALA A 54 -2.48 -3.65 16.40
C ALA A 54 -2.34 -2.36 17.21
N THR A 55 -1.33 -1.57 16.90
CA THR A 55 -1.11 -0.29 17.55
C THR A 55 -1.93 0.80 16.86
N VAL A 56 -2.62 1.61 17.65
CA VAL A 56 -3.39 2.73 17.09
C VAL A 56 -2.43 3.83 16.67
N ARG A 57 -2.20 3.96 15.37
CA ARG A 57 -1.27 4.93 14.84
C ARG A 57 -1.76 5.56 13.54
N CYS A 58 -3.05 5.47 13.29
CA CYS A 58 -3.59 5.97 12.04
C CYS A 58 -3.73 7.48 12.07
N ASN A 59 -3.45 8.09 10.91
CA ASN A 59 -3.67 9.52 10.74
C ASN A 59 -5.14 9.82 10.44
N ARG A 60 -5.84 8.83 9.91
CA ARG A 60 -7.24 8.94 9.53
C ARG A 60 -7.95 7.67 9.95
N CYS A 61 -8.30 7.61 11.21
CA CYS A 61 -9.02 6.46 11.73
C CYS A 61 -10.52 6.59 11.47
N ASP A 62 -11.10 5.62 10.85
CA ASP A 62 -12.56 5.57 10.80
C ASP A 62 -13.02 4.13 10.82
#